data_738a5cbcc7526accbfbc7ba820919122
#
_entry.id   738a5cbcc7526accbfbc7ba820919122
#
_cell.length_a   1.000
_cell.length_b   1.000
_cell.length_c   1.000
_cell.angle_alpha   90.00
_cell.angle_beta   90.00
_cell.angle_gamma   90.00
#
_symmetry.space_group_name_H-M   'P 1'
#
loop_
_entity.id
_entity.type
_entity.pdbx_description
1 polymer ?
#
loop_
_entity_poly.entity_id
_entity_poly.type
_entity_poly.pdbx_seq_one_letter_code
_entity_poly.pdbx_strand_id
1 'polypeptide(L)'
;PVDEAWVDDFVREAFGRMKKDYVCKDSELATEGATDLWEGSLIDQLITEVILSSHSRAAALAVDSAAAKLMQNAENVSEYLSLRHQGLQQSIQSLQANITSLLADIRKIADCQEQVTADVRMAMEEIDARTRELLTGVCTSLEEELNDYFRTGKRKEQQMLEEEDAEQRRSRSGLWGKISQWSGINNPGWEDYRKRDFDPENPEITLNNRREAIEYIEEIESTVTSLHREAEAQFRPELEKIVSGIETGFRGTALYATENIAGRINARLEDEGFTVKISFPAVSQLQTRLAVKTNLSALMEERTETVTRRRRQSGVWGTVCRWFGTSDLGWENYDEDVSRSVININKVREEVMSLTRAYFGELQASIEQDINQPVRQEIDAFFCAFREK
;
A
#
# COMPACT_ATOMS: atom_id res chain seq x y z
N PRO A 1 -3.67 -55.08 -5.78
CA PRO A 1 -3.11 -54.96 -7.10
C PRO A 1 -3.30 -53.51 -7.57
N VAL A 2 -2.16 -52.83 -7.74
CA VAL A 2 -2.16 -51.49 -8.31
C VAL A 2 -2.50 -51.66 -9.79
N ASP A 3 -3.45 -50.89 -10.27
CA ASP A 3 -3.89 -50.94 -11.67
C ASP A 3 -2.69 -50.55 -12.55
N GLU A 4 -2.30 -51.44 -13.48
CA GLU A 4 -1.16 -51.21 -14.38
C GLU A 4 -1.35 -49.92 -15.19
N ALA A 5 -2.57 -49.56 -15.53
CA ALA A 5 -2.88 -48.31 -16.23
C ALA A 5 -2.55 -47.06 -15.39
N TRP A 6 -2.78 -47.12 -14.09
CA TRP A 6 -2.46 -46.02 -13.17
C TRP A 6 -0.94 -45.87 -13.00
N VAL A 7 -0.21 -46.99 -12.93
CA VAL A 7 1.27 -46.96 -12.86
C VAL A 7 1.87 -46.36 -14.14
N ASP A 8 1.32 -46.74 -15.31
CA ASP A 8 1.75 -46.22 -16.60
C ASP A 8 1.51 -44.71 -16.75
N ASP A 9 0.38 -44.21 -16.26
CA ASP A 9 0.04 -42.80 -16.28
C ASP A 9 0.91 -42.00 -15.28
N PHE A 10 1.13 -42.52 -14.09
CA PHE A 10 2.01 -41.94 -13.09
C PHE A 10 3.48 -41.84 -13.57
N VAL A 11 4.01 -42.92 -14.15
CA VAL A 11 5.36 -42.95 -14.69
C VAL A 11 5.52 -41.99 -15.86
N ARG A 12 4.52 -41.83 -16.70
CA ARG A 12 4.50 -40.88 -17.81
C ARG A 12 4.52 -39.45 -17.33
N GLU A 13 3.77 -39.15 -16.28
CA GLU A 13 3.64 -37.79 -15.73
C GLU A 13 4.88 -37.40 -14.91
N ALA A 14 5.40 -38.30 -14.09
CA ALA A 14 6.50 -38.07 -13.18
C ALA A 14 7.90 -38.10 -13.83
N PHE A 15 8.12 -39.04 -14.77
CA PHE A 15 9.43 -39.27 -15.36
C PHE A 15 9.56 -38.93 -16.85
N GLY A 16 8.47 -38.56 -17.49
CA GLY A 16 8.44 -38.29 -18.92
C GLY A 16 8.64 -39.55 -19.79
N ARG A 17 8.57 -39.38 -21.10
CA ARG A 17 8.58 -40.49 -22.07
C ARG A 17 9.83 -41.38 -22.05
N MET A 18 10.95 -40.87 -21.57
CA MET A 18 12.24 -41.59 -21.67
C MET A 18 12.48 -42.65 -20.56
N LYS A 19 11.72 -42.67 -19.49
CA LYS A 19 11.88 -43.66 -18.40
C LYS A 19 10.76 -44.74 -18.35
N LYS A 20 9.74 -44.63 -19.19
CA LYS A 20 8.59 -45.52 -19.19
C LYS A 20 8.97 -47.00 -19.29
N ASP A 21 9.89 -47.37 -20.19
CA ASP A 21 10.26 -48.77 -20.43
C ASP A 21 11.13 -49.37 -19.31
N TYR A 22 11.73 -48.52 -18.49
CA TYR A 22 12.63 -48.95 -17.41
C TYR A 22 11.91 -49.22 -16.11
N VAL A 23 10.96 -48.35 -15.76
CA VAL A 23 10.28 -48.38 -14.46
C VAL A 23 9.13 -49.38 -14.46
N CYS A 24 8.47 -49.60 -15.59
CA CYS A 24 7.32 -50.52 -15.65
C CYS A 24 7.66 -52.02 -15.73
N LYS A 25 8.93 -52.36 -16.01
CA LYS A 25 9.34 -53.78 -16.13
C LYS A 25 9.97 -54.35 -14.86
N ASP A 26 10.36 -53.50 -13.92
CA ASP A 26 10.99 -53.94 -12.68
C ASP A 26 10.31 -53.23 -11.51
N SER A 27 9.68 -54.02 -10.64
CA SER A 27 8.98 -53.51 -9.48
C SER A 27 9.89 -52.89 -8.42
N GLU A 28 11.18 -53.32 -8.36
CA GLU A 28 12.17 -52.75 -7.42
C GLU A 28 12.59 -51.37 -7.90
N LEU A 29 12.87 -51.19 -9.19
CA LEU A 29 13.20 -49.90 -9.79
C LEU A 29 12.03 -48.92 -9.74
N ALA A 30 10.78 -49.39 -9.90
CA ALA A 30 9.61 -48.55 -9.74
C ALA A 30 9.45 -48.08 -8.30
N THR A 31 9.77 -48.91 -7.33
CA THR A 31 9.71 -48.56 -5.90
C THR A 31 10.81 -47.57 -5.53
N GLU A 32 12.04 -47.79 -6.04
CA GLU A 32 13.16 -46.90 -5.84
C GLU A 32 12.89 -45.52 -6.44
N GLY A 33 12.39 -45.46 -7.69
CA GLY A 33 12.01 -44.21 -8.34
C GLY A 33 10.86 -43.47 -7.66
N ALA A 34 9.90 -44.20 -7.09
CA ALA A 34 8.83 -43.62 -6.29
C ALA A 34 9.38 -43.04 -4.97
N THR A 35 10.37 -43.72 -4.36
CA THR A 35 11.04 -43.22 -3.15
C THR A 35 11.82 -41.92 -3.43
N ASP A 36 12.61 -41.91 -4.51
CA ASP A 36 13.36 -40.72 -4.93
C ASP A 36 12.45 -39.52 -5.23
N LEU A 37 11.30 -39.79 -5.88
CA LEU A 37 10.31 -38.73 -6.11
C LEU A 37 9.67 -38.23 -4.84
N TRP A 38 9.37 -39.14 -3.92
CA TRP A 38 8.80 -38.78 -2.62
C TRP A 38 9.81 -37.92 -1.82
N GLU A 39 11.07 -38.34 -1.75
CA GLU A 39 12.13 -37.59 -1.10
C GLU A 39 12.39 -36.25 -1.79
N GLY A 40 12.45 -36.22 -3.12
CA GLY A 40 12.66 -35.00 -3.91
C GLY A 40 11.49 -34.03 -3.86
N SER A 41 10.28 -34.52 -3.57
CA SER A 41 9.09 -33.66 -3.41
C SER A 41 9.09 -32.81 -2.13
N LEU A 42 9.95 -33.16 -1.18
CA LEU A 42 10.02 -32.53 0.16
C LEU A 42 8.69 -32.60 0.94
N ILE A 43 7.76 -33.50 0.54
CA ILE A 43 6.45 -33.65 1.20
C ILE A 43 6.64 -34.07 2.66
N ASP A 44 7.56 -34.96 2.94
CA ASP A 44 7.85 -35.40 4.32
C ASP A 44 8.36 -34.25 5.18
N GLN A 45 9.18 -33.37 4.62
CA GLN A 45 9.61 -32.14 5.30
C GLN A 45 8.41 -31.19 5.55
N LEU A 46 7.57 -31.00 4.56
CA LEU A 46 6.36 -30.20 4.71
C LEU A 46 5.45 -30.78 5.80
N ILE A 47 5.22 -32.07 5.79
CA ILE A 47 4.40 -32.73 6.80
C ILE A 47 5.02 -32.61 8.18
N THR A 48 6.31 -32.95 8.31
CA THR A 48 6.98 -33.05 9.61
C THR A 48 7.32 -31.69 10.18
N GLU A 49 7.93 -30.81 9.39
CA GLU A 49 8.45 -29.54 9.87
C GLU A 49 7.39 -28.43 9.88
N VAL A 50 6.44 -28.48 8.95
CA VAL A 50 5.40 -27.42 8.86
C VAL A 50 4.07 -27.89 9.44
N ILE A 51 3.51 -28.98 8.93
CA ILE A 51 2.14 -29.39 9.30
C ILE A 51 2.12 -29.96 10.72
N LEU A 52 2.94 -30.96 11.05
CA LEU A 52 2.95 -31.57 12.37
C LEU A 52 3.49 -30.62 13.44
N SER A 53 4.52 -29.83 13.10
CA SER A 53 5.06 -28.80 14.01
C SER A 53 4.04 -27.70 14.28
N SER A 54 3.36 -27.22 13.25
CA SER A 54 2.29 -26.21 13.41
C SER A 54 1.10 -26.77 14.17
N HIS A 55 0.71 -28.02 13.90
CA HIS A 55 -0.40 -28.68 14.59
C HIS A 55 -0.06 -28.97 16.06
N SER A 56 1.18 -29.41 16.35
CA SER A 56 1.63 -29.62 17.74
C SER A 56 1.71 -28.31 18.52
N ARG A 57 2.17 -27.22 17.90
CA ARG A 57 2.18 -25.89 18.51
C ARG A 57 0.76 -25.37 18.76
N ALA A 58 -0.13 -25.51 17.79
CA ALA A 58 -1.52 -25.12 17.94
C ALA A 58 -2.23 -25.91 19.06
N ALA A 59 -1.98 -27.23 19.12
CA ALA A 59 -2.49 -28.05 20.20
C ALA A 59 -1.93 -27.66 21.57
N ALA A 60 -0.62 -27.39 21.67
CA ALA A 60 0.01 -26.92 22.90
C ALA A 60 -0.58 -25.57 23.36
N LEU A 61 -0.69 -24.60 22.44
CA LEU A 61 -1.29 -23.30 22.73
C LEU A 61 -2.76 -23.40 23.13
N ALA A 62 -3.51 -24.30 22.51
CA ALA A 62 -4.90 -24.57 22.88
C ALA A 62 -5.02 -25.19 24.29
N VAL A 63 -4.13 -26.13 24.62
CA VAL A 63 -4.06 -26.72 25.95
C VAL A 63 -3.64 -25.69 27.00
N ASP A 64 -2.61 -24.89 26.74
CA ASP A 64 -2.16 -23.82 27.62
C ASP A 64 -3.26 -22.77 27.85
N SER A 65 -3.95 -22.37 26.79
CA SER A 65 -5.09 -21.45 26.88
C SER A 65 -6.25 -22.02 27.68
N ALA A 66 -6.56 -23.31 27.48
CA ALA A 66 -7.60 -24.01 28.24
C ALA A 66 -7.19 -24.16 29.69
N ALA A 67 -5.93 -24.52 29.97
CA ALA A 67 -5.40 -24.62 31.32
C ALA A 67 -5.42 -23.27 32.04
N ALA A 68 -5.00 -22.19 31.38
CA ALA A 68 -5.05 -20.84 31.94
C ALA A 68 -6.48 -20.41 32.27
N LYS A 69 -7.46 -20.68 31.39
CA LYS A 69 -8.89 -20.43 31.68
C LYS A 69 -9.45 -21.27 32.82
N LEU A 70 -9.03 -22.55 32.92
CA LEU A 70 -9.43 -23.41 34.01
C LEU A 70 -8.84 -22.93 35.35
N MET A 71 -7.57 -22.52 35.36
CA MET A 71 -6.94 -21.94 36.54
C MET A 71 -7.66 -20.67 36.97
N GLN A 72 -7.92 -19.76 36.06
CA GLN A 72 -8.65 -18.52 36.31
C GLN A 72 -10.06 -18.79 36.86
N ASN A 73 -10.78 -19.76 36.30
CA ASN A 73 -12.09 -20.14 36.80
C ASN A 73 -12.00 -20.78 38.20
N ALA A 74 -10.98 -21.58 38.45
CA ALA A 74 -10.76 -22.18 39.77
C ALA A 74 -10.42 -21.11 40.83
N GLU A 75 -9.61 -20.13 40.46
CA GLU A 75 -9.30 -18.97 41.31
C GLU A 75 -10.58 -18.18 41.61
N ASN A 76 -11.38 -17.86 40.60
CA ASN A 76 -12.66 -17.14 40.74
C ASN A 76 -13.62 -17.90 41.68
N VAL A 77 -13.72 -19.23 41.56
CA VAL A 77 -14.55 -20.06 42.43
C VAL A 77 -14.00 -20.05 43.86
N SER A 78 -12.69 -20.15 44.01
CA SER A 78 -12.03 -20.08 45.32
C SER A 78 -12.27 -18.75 46.03
N GLU A 79 -12.10 -17.66 45.32
CA GLU A 79 -12.40 -16.30 45.81
C GLU A 79 -13.88 -16.16 46.22
N TYR A 80 -14.80 -16.64 45.37
CA TYR A 80 -16.23 -16.61 45.68
C TYR A 80 -16.57 -17.41 46.96
N LEU A 81 -15.99 -18.61 47.11
CA LEU A 81 -16.20 -19.45 48.29
C LEU A 81 -15.60 -18.82 49.55
N SER A 82 -14.42 -18.20 49.46
CA SER A 82 -13.79 -17.44 50.54
C SER A 82 -14.66 -16.25 50.97
N LEU A 83 -15.14 -15.48 50.01
CA LEU A 83 -16.04 -14.36 50.26
C LEU A 83 -17.35 -14.79 50.97
N ARG A 84 -17.89 -15.94 50.53
CA ARG A 84 -19.10 -16.51 51.13
C ARG A 84 -18.84 -17.02 52.54
N HIS A 85 -17.69 -17.65 52.75
CA HIS A 85 -17.31 -18.15 54.10
C HIS A 85 -17.13 -16.99 55.08
N GLN A 86 -16.43 -15.94 54.71
CA GLN A 86 -16.25 -14.74 55.54
C GLN A 86 -17.58 -14.00 55.76
N GLY A 87 -18.42 -13.93 54.73
CA GLY A 87 -19.76 -13.31 54.84
C GLY A 87 -20.66 -14.03 55.86
N LEU A 88 -20.54 -15.35 55.97
CA LEU A 88 -21.31 -16.14 56.96
C LEU A 88 -20.80 -15.95 58.41
N GLN A 89 -19.57 -15.53 58.61
CA GLN A 89 -18.99 -15.29 59.91
C GLN A 89 -19.24 -13.86 60.46
N GLN A 90 -19.64 -12.94 59.61
CA GLN A 90 -19.89 -11.55 60.02
C GLN A 90 -21.29 -11.32 60.53
N SER A 91 -21.46 -10.37 61.44
CA SER A 91 -22.80 -9.94 61.85
C SER A 91 -23.57 -9.30 60.72
N ILE A 92 -24.90 -9.38 60.73
CA ILE A 92 -25.77 -8.79 59.67
C ILE A 92 -25.50 -7.30 59.45
N GLN A 93 -25.14 -6.56 60.49
CA GLN A 93 -24.83 -5.13 60.38
C GLN A 93 -23.51 -4.87 59.64
N SER A 94 -22.48 -5.70 59.88
CA SER A 94 -21.20 -5.57 59.17
C SER A 94 -21.34 -6.02 57.73
N LEU A 95 -22.16 -7.01 57.42
CA LEU A 95 -22.52 -7.46 56.09
C LEU A 95 -23.24 -6.34 55.29
N GLN A 96 -24.21 -5.65 55.88
CA GLN A 96 -24.91 -4.53 55.24
C GLN A 96 -23.96 -3.38 54.93
N ALA A 97 -23.03 -3.04 55.83
CA ALA A 97 -22.02 -2.01 55.62
C ALA A 97 -21.04 -2.40 54.50
N ASN A 98 -20.64 -3.69 54.46
CA ASN A 98 -19.76 -4.20 53.43
C ASN A 98 -20.43 -4.20 52.04
N ILE A 99 -21.70 -4.63 51.94
CA ILE A 99 -22.48 -4.60 50.70
C ILE A 99 -22.61 -3.17 50.19
N THR A 100 -22.93 -2.21 51.07
CA THR A 100 -23.08 -0.80 50.69
C THR A 100 -21.75 -0.23 50.15
N SER A 101 -20.65 -0.60 50.81
CA SER A 101 -19.31 -0.18 50.36
C SER A 101 -18.90 -0.84 49.05
N LEU A 102 -19.19 -2.13 48.85
CA LEU A 102 -18.92 -2.84 47.59
C LEU A 102 -19.73 -2.23 46.44
N LEU A 103 -21.00 -1.91 46.65
CA LEU A 103 -21.84 -1.23 45.65
C LEU A 103 -21.29 0.16 45.30
N ALA A 104 -20.73 0.88 46.27
CA ALA A 104 -20.06 2.16 45.97
C ALA A 104 -18.77 1.99 45.19
N ASP A 105 -18.00 0.94 45.46
CA ASP A 105 -16.77 0.64 44.74
C ASP A 105 -17.06 0.13 43.31
N ILE A 106 -18.12 -0.67 43.10
CA ILE A 106 -18.59 -1.07 41.76
C ILE A 106 -19.00 0.17 40.92
N ARG A 107 -19.69 1.14 41.54
CA ARG A 107 -20.05 2.39 40.84
C ARG A 107 -18.81 3.17 40.41
N LYS A 108 -17.79 3.27 41.26
CA LYS A 108 -16.53 3.91 40.92
C LYS A 108 -15.80 3.22 39.76
N ILE A 109 -15.86 1.89 39.68
CA ILE A 109 -15.30 1.13 38.57
C ILE A 109 -16.06 1.48 37.26
N ALA A 110 -17.39 1.55 37.32
CA ALA A 110 -18.21 1.93 36.20
C ALA A 110 -17.90 3.36 35.72
N ASP A 111 -17.75 4.31 36.67
CA ASP A 111 -17.36 5.69 36.36
C ASP A 111 -15.96 5.74 35.71
N CYS A 112 -14.98 4.98 36.23
CA CYS A 112 -13.63 4.86 35.63
C CYS A 112 -13.70 4.28 34.23
N GLN A 113 -14.52 3.25 34.00
CA GLN A 113 -14.69 2.65 32.67
C GLN A 113 -15.28 3.65 31.68
N GLU A 114 -16.32 4.39 32.09
CA GLU A 114 -16.94 5.41 31.25
C GLU A 114 -15.92 6.49 30.86
N GLN A 115 -15.12 6.95 31.82
CA GLN A 115 -14.08 7.94 31.57
C GLN A 115 -13.03 7.45 30.59
N VAL A 116 -12.45 6.26 30.82
CA VAL A 116 -11.45 5.66 29.93
C VAL A 116 -12.02 5.46 28.53
N THR A 117 -13.25 4.96 28.43
CA THR A 117 -13.92 4.77 27.14
C THR A 117 -14.11 6.10 26.41
N ALA A 118 -14.45 7.17 27.13
CA ALA A 118 -14.58 8.51 26.54
C ALA A 118 -13.22 9.06 26.08
N ASP A 119 -12.16 8.92 26.89
CA ASP A 119 -10.80 9.37 26.56
C ASP A 119 -10.26 8.64 25.32
N VAL A 120 -10.46 7.32 25.26
CA VAL A 120 -10.09 6.51 24.09
C VAL A 120 -10.84 6.92 22.84
N ARG A 121 -12.15 7.16 22.96
CA ARG A 121 -12.94 7.64 21.82
C ARG A 121 -12.44 8.98 21.32
N MET A 122 -12.16 9.94 22.20
CA MET A 122 -11.60 11.24 21.81
C MET A 122 -10.26 11.10 21.12
N ALA A 123 -9.38 10.23 21.61
CA ALA A 123 -8.09 9.97 20.99
C ALA A 123 -8.22 9.31 19.61
N MET A 124 -9.19 8.40 19.42
CA MET A 124 -9.48 7.81 18.11
C MET A 124 -10.05 8.84 17.13
N GLU A 125 -10.92 9.73 17.60
CA GLU A 125 -11.43 10.85 16.80
C GLU A 125 -10.29 11.82 16.41
N GLU A 126 -9.31 12.01 17.27
CA GLU A 126 -8.11 12.80 16.97
C GLU A 126 -7.25 12.12 15.90
N ILE A 127 -7.02 10.81 15.97
CA ILE A 127 -6.30 10.04 14.94
C ILE A 127 -7.02 10.19 13.59
N ASP A 128 -8.32 10.04 13.55
CA ASP A 128 -9.13 10.19 12.33
C ASP A 128 -9.06 11.61 11.77
N ALA A 129 -9.09 12.63 12.62
CA ALA A 129 -8.98 14.02 12.20
C ALA A 129 -7.59 14.31 11.61
N ARG A 130 -6.53 13.83 12.26
CA ARG A 130 -5.13 13.97 11.78
C ARG A 130 -4.92 13.24 10.45
N THR A 131 -5.47 12.04 10.29
CA THR A 131 -5.39 11.29 9.03
C THR A 131 -6.06 12.05 7.88
N ARG A 132 -7.22 12.68 8.13
CA ARG A 132 -7.90 13.52 7.12
C ARG A 132 -7.12 14.80 6.81
N GLU A 133 -6.56 15.46 7.82
CA GLU A 133 -5.72 16.64 7.63
C GLU A 133 -4.50 16.31 6.77
N LEU A 134 -3.84 15.19 7.06
CA LEU A 134 -2.71 14.68 6.29
C LEU A 134 -3.10 14.38 4.83
N LEU A 135 -4.22 13.68 4.61
CA LEU A 135 -4.75 13.43 3.26
C LEU A 135 -4.95 14.75 2.50
N THR A 136 -5.55 15.73 3.15
CA THR A 136 -5.82 17.04 2.53
C THR A 136 -4.50 17.74 2.18
N GLY A 137 -3.53 17.73 3.08
CA GLY A 137 -2.19 18.28 2.84
C GLY A 137 -1.48 17.62 1.67
N VAL A 138 -1.47 16.29 1.63
CA VAL A 138 -0.85 15.52 0.54
C VAL A 138 -1.56 15.79 -0.80
N CYS A 139 -2.89 15.83 -0.82
CA CYS A 139 -3.64 16.16 -2.03
C CYS A 139 -3.29 17.56 -2.55
N THR A 140 -3.17 18.56 -1.66
CA THR A 140 -2.80 19.91 -2.04
C THR A 140 -1.38 19.97 -2.61
N SER A 141 -0.41 19.33 -1.95
CA SER A 141 0.97 19.25 -2.43
C SER A 141 1.05 18.55 -3.79
N LEU A 142 0.29 17.46 -3.97
CA LEU A 142 0.22 16.75 -5.26
C LEU A 142 -0.37 17.62 -6.37
N GLU A 143 -1.40 18.43 -6.06
CA GLU A 143 -1.98 19.35 -7.04
C GLU A 143 -0.96 20.42 -7.47
N GLU A 144 -0.17 20.95 -6.54
CA GLU A 144 0.88 21.92 -6.84
C GLU A 144 1.97 21.29 -7.70
N GLU A 145 2.49 20.13 -7.32
CA GLU A 145 3.51 19.39 -8.08
C GLU A 145 3.00 19.00 -9.48
N LEU A 146 1.79 18.47 -9.61
CA LEU A 146 1.20 18.14 -10.90
C LEU A 146 1.03 19.38 -11.79
N ASN A 147 0.70 20.54 -11.23
CA ASN A 147 0.64 21.78 -11.98
C ASN A 147 2.03 22.21 -12.48
N ASP A 148 3.07 22.04 -11.69
CA ASP A 148 4.44 22.33 -12.10
C ASP A 148 4.96 21.37 -13.15
N TYR A 149 4.63 20.07 -13.03
CA TYR A 149 4.86 19.09 -14.09
C TYR A 149 4.14 19.47 -15.37
N PHE A 150 2.87 19.85 -15.30
CA PHE A 150 2.12 20.32 -16.46
C PHE A 150 2.79 21.52 -17.14
N ARG A 151 3.16 22.54 -16.36
CA ARG A 151 3.87 23.71 -16.90
C ARG A 151 5.20 23.35 -17.55
N THR A 152 5.94 22.40 -16.94
CA THR A 152 7.22 21.93 -17.49
C THR A 152 7.02 21.14 -18.77
N GLY A 153 6.01 20.26 -18.81
CA GLY A 153 5.63 19.51 -19.99
C GLY A 153 5.19 20.42 -21.14
N LYS A 154 4.40 21.46 -20.84
CA LYS A 154 3.99 22.49 -21.83
C LYS A 154 5.16 23.30 -22.36
N ARG A 155 6.15 23.62 -21.54
CA ARG A 155 7.37 24.26 -22.01
C ARG A 155 8.17 23.37 -22.97
N LYS A 156 8.29 22.08 -22.67
CA LYS A 156 8.93 21.11 -23.57
C LYS A 156 8.19 21.01 -24.89
N GLU A 157 6.86 20.92 -24.86
CA GLU A 157 6.01 20.93 -26.07
C GLU A 157 6.20 22.21 -26.89
N GLN A 158 6.21 23.37 -26.26
CA GLN A 158 6.44 24.66 -26.93
C GLN A 158 7.82 24.70 -27.57
N GLN A 159 8.88 24.28 -26.86
CA GLN A 159 10.24 24.23 -27.40
C GLN A 159 10.32 23.33 -28.63
N MET A 160 9.70 22.16 -28.56
CA MET A 160 9.61 21.24 -29.70
C MET A 160 8.96 21.88 -30.90
N LEU A 161 7.82 22.56 -30.73
CA LEU A 161 7.12 23.26 -31.81
C LEU A 161 7.94 24.44 -32.37
N GLU A 162 8.63 25.18 -31.50
CA GLU A 162 9.53 26.29 -31.91
C GLU A 162 10.73 25.78 -32.72
N GLU A 163 11.31 24.64 -32.31
CA GLU A 163 12.40 23.99 -33.06
C GLU A 163 11.94 23.53 -34.43
N GLU A 164 10.77 22.89 -34.52
CA GLU A 164 10.16 22.50 -35.79
C GLU A 164 9.87 23.72 -36.70
N ASP A 165 9.30 24.77 -36.12
CA ASP A 165 9.06 26.04 -36.85
C ASP A 165 10.38 26.69 -37.29
N ALA A 166 11.41 26.64 -36.45
CA ALA A 166 12.72 27.20 -36.79
C ALA A 166 13.39 26.42 -37.95
N GLU A 167 13.28 25.09 -37.91
CA GLU A 167 13.78 24.23 -38.99
C GLU A 167 13.05 24.52 -40.30
N GLN A 168 11.74 24.63 -40.26
CA GLN A 168 10.92 25.04 -41.44
C GLN A 168 11.26 26.45 -41.93
N ARG A 169 11.45 27.42 -41.03
CA ARG A 169 11.85 28.81 -41.43
C ARG A 169 13.24 28.83 -42.05
N ARG A 170 14.22 28.10 -41.50
CA ARG A 170 15.56 27.96 -42.11
C ARG A 170 15.45 27.39 -43.53
N SER A 171 14.56 26.46 -43.74
CA SER A 171 14.30 25.88 -45.06
C SER A 171 13.73 26.89 -46.07
N ARG A 172 12.91 27.84 -45.61
CA ARG A 172 12.26 28.87 -46.42
C ARG A 172 13.13 30.09 -46.67
N SER A 173 14.04 30.42 -45.73
CA SER A 173 14.89 31.62 -45.83
C SER A 173 16.11 31.46 -46.74
N GLY A 174 16.38 30.28 -47.27
CA GLY A 174 17.49 30.00 -48.19
C GLY A 174 17.36 30.72 -49.53
N LEU A 175 18.46 30.80 -50.27
CA LEU A 175 18.54 31.48 -51.59
C LEU A 175 17.42 31.04 -52.56
N TRP A 176 17.03 29.75 -52.47
CA TRP A 176 15.95 29.16 -53.28
C TRP A 176 14.57 29.64 -52.89
N GLY A 177 14.33 29.86 -51.60
CA GLY A 177 13.10 30.46 -51.09
C GLY A 177 12.91 31.88 -51.67
N LYS A 178 13.96 32.65 -51.78
CA LYS A 178 13.95 33.98 -52.38
C LYS A 178 13.77 33.95 -53.91
N ILE A 179 14.38 32.97 -54.57
CA ILE A 179 14.26 32.78 -56.05
C ILE A 179 12.85 32.29 -56.41
N SER A 180 12.25 31.36 -55.67
CA SER A 180 10.89 30.87 -55.93
C SER A 180 9.86 31.97 -55.72
N GLN A 181 10.05 32.83 -54.74
CA GLN A 181 9.22 34.00 -54.48
C GLN A 181 9.32 35.05 -55.61
N TRP A 182 10.51 35.14 -56.18
CA TRP A 182 10.76 36.09 -57.30
C TRP A 182 10.34 35.54 -58.68
N SER A 183 10.44 34.22 -58.86
CA SER A 183 10.13 33.56 -60.14
C SER A 183 8.67 33.12 -60.28
N GLY A 184 7.85 33.27 -59.24
CA GLY A 184 6.45 32.84 -59.24
C GLY A 184 6.25 31.31 -59.37
N ILE A 185 7.31 30.51 -59.18
CA ILE A 185 7.23 29.07 -59.21
C ILE A 185 6.74 28.62 -57.84
N ASN A 186 5.46 28.33 -57.73
CA ASN A 186 4.88 27.73 -56.52
C ASN A 186 5.53 26.36 -56.29
N ASN A 187 6.19 26.21 -55.15
CA ASN A 187 6.68 24.93 -54.69
C ASN A 187 5.52 24.25 -53.93
N PRO A 188 4.89 23.21 -54.48
CA PRO A 188 3.64 22.66 -53.93
C PRO A 188 3.74 22.16 -52.49
N GLY A 189 4.94 21.96 -51.93
CA GLY A 189 5.13 21.59 -50.54
C GLY A 189 5.17 22.76 -49.55
N TRP A 190 5.04 24.02 -50.02
CA TRP A 190 5.11 25.19 -49.12
C TRP A 190 3.74 25.76 -48.74
N GLU A 191 2.71 25.41 -49.48
CA GLU A 191 1.34 25.89 -49.25
C GLU A 191 0.65 25.09 -48.13
N ASP A 192 1.09 23.86 -47.82
CA ASP A 192 0.45 22.98 -46.87
C ASP A 192 1.01 23.05 -45.43
N TYR A 193 2.09 23.82 -45.17
CA TYR A 193 2.58 23.98 -43.83
C TYR A 193 1.65 24.86 -43.00
N ARG A 194 0.85 24.25 -42.15
CA ARG A 194 0.10 24.95 -41.12
C ARG A 194 0.95 24.99 -39.86
N LYS A 195 1.28 26.20 -39.39
CA LYS A 195 1.86 26.39 -38.07
C LYS A 195 0.89 25.81 -37.04
N ARG A 196 1.38 24.94 -36.18
CA ARG A 196 0.56 24.48 -35.08
C ARG A 196 0.39 25.61 -34.08
N ASP A 197 -0.86 25.87 -33.72
CA ASP A 197 -1.16 26.79 -32.65
C ASP A 197 -0.86 26.08 -31.31
N PHE A 198 0.10 26.62 -30.60
CA PHE A 198 0.38 26.19 -29.23
C PHE A 198 -0.73 26.69 -28.30
N ASP A 199 -1.45 25.78 -27.68
CA ASP A 199 -2.47 26.09 -26.68
C ASP A 199 -1.92 25.73 -25.29
N PRO A 200 -1.58 26.73 -24.46
CA PRO A 200 -1.09 26.51 -23.12
C PRO A 200 -2.16 25.96 -22.17
N GLU A 201 -3.45 26.09 -22.50
CA GLU A 201 -4.54 25.63 -21.67
C GLU A 201 -5.02 24.21 -22.03
N ASN A 202 -4.59 23.68 -23.17
CA ASN A 202 -4.88 22.30 -23.55
C ASN A 202 -4.30 21.33 -22.52
N PRO A 203 -5.11 20.47 -21.88
CA PRO A 203 -4.63 19.52 -20.87
C PRO A 203 -3.76 18.39 -21.44
N GLU A 204 -3.61 18.30 -22.75
CA GLU A 204 -2.74 17.32 -23.39
C GLU A 204 -1.33 17.88 -23.57
N ILE A 205 -0.32 17.07 -23.21
CA ILE A 205 1.09 17.33 -23.47
C ILE A 205 1.56 16.37 -24.54
N THR A 206 2.13 16.90 -25.62
CA THR A 206 2.70 16.11 -26.70
C THR A 206 4.22 16.04 -26.55
N LEU A 207 4.76 14.83 -26.50
CA LEU A 207 6.18 14.55 -26.38
C LEU A 207 6.71 13.86 -27.64
N ASN A 208 8.01 14.06 -27.93
CA ASN A 208 8.63 13.61 -29.16
C ASN A 208 8.59 12.09 -29.38
N ASN A 209 8.72 11.34 -28.29
CA ASN A 209 8.79 9.89 -28.37
C ASN A 209 8.29 9.23 -27.07
N ARG A 210 8.02 7.93 -27.18
CA ARG A 210 7.54 7.12 -26.05
C ARG A 210 8.48 7.10 -24.86
N ARG A 211 9.79 7.12 -25.09
CA ARG A 211 10.78 7.07 -24.00
C ARG A 211 10.70 8.32 -23.13
N GLU A 212 10.63 9.48 -23.77
CA GLU A 212 10.50 10.76 -23.06
C GLU A 212 9.19 10.83 -22.25
N ALA A 213 8.11 10.28 -22.82
CA ALA A 213 6.83 10.19 -22.14
C ALA A 213 6.88 9.22 -20.93
N ILE A 214 7.56 8.10 -21.05
CA ILE A 214 7.77 7.16 -19.93
C ILE A 214 8.59 7.84 -18.83
N GLU A 215 9.73 8.45 -19.16
CA GLU A 215 10.59 9.16 -18.21
C GLU A 215 9.79 10.25 -17.46
N TYR A 216 8.92 10.97 -18.16
CA TYR A 216 8.06 11.99 -17.59
C TYR A 216 7.01 11.40 -16.62
N ILE A 217 6.39 10.29 -16.97
CA ILE A 217 5.43 9.59 -16.10
C ILE A 217 6.13 8.97 -14.87
N GLU A 218 7.29 8.34 -15.06
CA GLU A 218 8.08 7.77 -13.95
C GLU A 218 8.51 8.83 -12.93
N GLU A 219 8.82 10.04 -13.39
CA GLU A 219 9.12 11.17 -12.52
C GLU A 219 7.90 11.54 -11.67
N ILE A 220 6.70 11.61 -12.24
CA ILE A 220 5.45 11.84 -11.51
C ILE A 220 5.20 10.71 -10.51
N GLU A 221 5.32 9.44 -10.92
CA GLU A 221 5.14 8.27 -10.03
C GLU A 221 6.11 8.29 -8.85
N SER A 222 7.36 8.66 -9.09
CA SER A 222 8.39 8.81 -8.06
C SER A 222 8.01 9.89 -7.05
N THR A 223 7.54 11.03 -7.52
CA THR A 223 7.10 12.15 -6.68
C THR A 223 5.90 11.77 -5.83
N VAL A 224 4.88 11.13 -6.41
CA VAL A 224 3.71 10.62 -5.68
C VAL A 224 4.14 9.67 -4.57
N THR A 225 5.01 8.72 -4.90
CA THR A 225 5.52 7.74 -3.95
C THR A 225 6.32 8.39 -2.82
N SER A 226 7.12 9.41 -3.14
CA SER A 226 7.90 10.17 -2.16
C SER A 226 7.01 10.93 -1.19
N LEU A 227 6.00 11.64 -1.70
CA LEU A 227 5.06 12.39 -0.88
C LEU A 227 4.25 11.48 0.06
N HIS A 228 3.81 10.30 -0.42
CA HIS A 228 3.14 9.33 0.45
C HIS A 228 4.06 8.83 1.58
N ARG A 229 5.31 8.49 1.27
CA ARG A 229 6.29 8.06 2.29
C ARG A 229 6.61 9.14 3.30
N GLU A 230 6.76 10.36 2.84
CA GLU A 230 7.04 11.50 3.69
C GLU A 230 5.87 11.77 4.64
N ALA A 231 4.65 11.75 4.12
CA ALA A 231 3.44 11.88 4.91
C ALA A 231 3.31 10.79 5.97
N GLU A 232 3.58 9.54 5.61
CA GLU A 232 3.59 8.41 6.57
C GLU A 232 4.67 8.60 7.64
N ALA A 233 5.89 9.02 7.25
CA ALA A 233 6.98 9.24 8.17
C ALA A 233 6.70 10.38 9.17
N GLN A 234 5.97 11.41 8.75
CA GLN A 234 5.53 12.50 9.61
C GLN A 234 4.39 12.07 10.55
N PHE A 235 3.46 11.27 10.07
CA PHE A 235 2.29 10.84 10.83
C PHE A 235 2.61 9.80 11.91
N ARG A 236 3.55 8.89 11.63
CA ARG A 236 3.91 7.80 12.55
C ARG A 236 4.25 8.26 13.97
N PRO A 237 5.14 9.24 14.21
CA PRO A 237 5.46 9.70 15.55
C PRO A 237 4.27 10.39 16.25
N GLU A 238 3.37 11.04 15.52
CA GLU A 238 2.16 11.61 16.09
C GLU A 238 1.21 10.50 16.57
N LEU A 239 1.02 9.47 15.76
CA LEU A 239 0.24 8.31 16.12
C LEU A 239 0.81 7.58 17.35
N GLU A 240 2.14 7.38 17.38
CA GLU A 240 2.83 6.80 18.55
C GLU A 240 2.59 7.63 19.81
N LYS A 241 2.62 8.94 19.70
CA LYS A 241 2.36 9.84 20.83
C LYS A 241 0.92 9.74 21.33
N ILE A 242 -0.08 9.67 20.44
CA ILE A 242 -1.49 9.51 20.81
C ILE A 242 -1.71 8.16 21.50
N VAL A 243 -1.22 7.07 20.90
CA VAL A 243 -1.36 5.71 21.47
C VAL A 243 -0.64 5.59 22.82
N SER A 244 0.56 6.14 22.96
CA SER A 244 1.27 6.20 24.25
C SER A 244 0.53 7.04 25.29
N GLY A 245 -0.16 8.10 24.86
CA GLY A 245 -1.03 8.90 25.71
C GLY A 245 -2.20 8.09 26.26
N ILE A 246 -2.87 7.34 25.40
CA ILE A 246 -3.95 6.39 25.79
C ILE A 246 -3.42 5.37 26.78
N GLU A 247 -2.27 4.73 26.46
CA GLU A 247 -1.66 3.73 27.34
C GLU A 247 -1.36 4.29 28.72
N THR A 248 -0.75 5.47 28.79
CA THR A 248 -0.38 6.13 30.05
C THR A 248 -1.61 6.51 30.86
N GLY A 249 -2.63 7.09 30.21
CA GLY A 249 -3.89 7.45 30.86
C GLY A 249 -4.63 6.22 31.39
N PHE A 250 -4.71 5.17 30.57
CA PHE A 250 -5.33 3.91 30.97
C PHE A 250 -4.58 3.23 32.13
N ARG A 251 -3.24 3.15 32.07
CA ARG A 251 -2.44 2.59 33.18
C ARG A 251 -2.64 3.36 34.47
N GLY A 252 -2.69 4.68 34.41
CA GLY A 252 -3.00 5.51 35.58
C GLY A 252 -4.34 5.19 36.20
N THR A 253 -5.39 5.10 35.38
CA THR A 253 -6.74 4.77 35.83
C THR A 253 -6.84 3.31 36.31
N ALA A 254 -6.22 2.37 35.61
CA ALA A 254 -6.17 0.95 36.01
C ALA A 254 -5.43 0.75 37.32
N LEU A 255 -4.28 1.42 37.55
CA LEU A 255 -3.56 1.40 38.83
C LEU A 255 -4.41 1.99 39.96
N TYR A 256 -5.05 3.14 39.71
CA TYR A 256 -5.95 3.75 40.68
C TYR A 256 -7.10 2.81 41.06
N ALA A 257 -7.75 2.19 40.09
CA ALA A 257 -8.81 1.23 40.30
C ALA A 257 -8.29 0.00 41.07
N THR A 258 -7.12 -0.52 40.70
CA THR A 258 -6.51 -1.71 41.35
C THR A 258 -6.04 -1.41 42.77
N GLU A 259 -5.33 -0.32 43.00
CA GLU A 259 -4.78 0.01 44.30
C GLU A 259 -5.86 0.49 45.29
N ASN A 260 -6.79 1.32 44.84
CA ASN A 260 -7.77 1.92 45.74
C ASN A 260 -9.05 1.10 45.89
N ILE A 261 -9.44 0.30 44.90
CA ILE A 261 -10.66 -0.51 44.96
C ILE A 261 -10.32 -1.94 45.30
N ALA A 262 -9.47 -2.60 44.52
CA ALA A 262 -9.05 -3.98 44.81
C ALA A 262 -8.25 -4.05 46.10
N GLY A 263 -7.41 -3.07 46.43
CA GLY A 263 -6.71 -3.02 47.74
C GLY A 263 -7.65 -2.96 48.91
N ARG A 264 -8.79 -2.26 48.82
CA ARG A 264 -9.82 -2.25 49.88
C ARG A 264 -10.62 -3.55 49.94
N ILE A 265 -10.88 -4.14 48.78
CA ILE A 265 -11.54 -5.46 48.71
C ILE A 265 -10.60 -6.53 49.26
N ASN A 266 -9.35 -6.57 48.86
CA ASN A 266 -8.33 -7.52 49.32
C ASN A 266 -8.02 -7.37 50.82
N ALA A 267 -7.90 -6.13 51.33
CA ALA A 267 -7.70 -5.87 52.74
C ALA A 267 -8.86 -6.39 53.62
N ARG A 268 -10.06 -6.53 53.05
CA ARG A 268 -11.22 -7.11 53.72
C ARG A 268 -11.35 -8.61 53.57
N LEU A 269 -10.75 -9.17 52.50
CA LEU A 269 -10.86 -10.58 52.15
C LEU A 269 -9.59 -11.40 52.51
N GLU A 270 -8.54 -10.75 53.02
CA GLU A 270 -7.22 -11.36 53.30
C GLU A 270 -6.58 -12.11 52.12
N ASP A 271 -6.88 -11.70 50.91
CA ASP A 271 -6.47 -12.43 49.71
C ASP A 271 -5.31 -11.76 48.94
N GLU A 272 -4.58 -12.57 48.13
CA GLU A 272 -3.41 -12.14 47.36
C GLU A 272 -3.81 -11.16 46.24
N GLY A 273 -3.00 -10.14 46.06
CA GLY A 273 -3.30 -8.98 45.20
C GLY A 273 -3.61 -9.29 43.74
N PHE A 274 -4.59 -8.60 43.22
CA PHE A 274 -4.99 -8.60 41.79
C PHE A 274 -3.89 -7.97 40.95
N THR A 275 -3.33 -8.74 40.03
CA THR A 275 -2.34 -8.26 39.07
C THR A 275 -2.88 -8.44 37.66
N VAL A 276 -3.12 -7.33 36.94
CA VAL A 276 -3.51 -7.35 35.52
C VAL A 276 -2.30 -7.01 34.67
N LYS A 277 -2.01 -7.87 33.70
CA LYS A 277 -1.04 -7.56 32.64
C LYS A 277 -1.79 -6.88 31.51
N ILE A 278 -1.44 -5.63 31.23
CA ILE A 278 -1.99 -4.83 30.13
C ILE A 278 -0.96 -4.80 29.02
N SER A 279 -1.35 -5.18 27.81
CA SER A 279 -0.49 -5.16 26.64
C SER A 279 -1.15 -4.35 25.51
N PHE A 280 -0.59 -3.19 25.19
CA PHE A 280 -1.04 -2.38 24.06
C PHE A 280 -0.33 -2.77 22.78
N PRO A 281 -1.01 -2.67 21.62
CA PRO A 281 -0.40 -2.92 20.32
C PRO A 281 0.71 -1.90 20.05
N ALA A 282 1.87 -2.39 19.59
CA ALA A 282 2.96 -1.52 19.21
C ALA A 282 2.67 -0.89 17.81
N VAL A 283 2.68 0.42 17.72
CA VAL A 283 2.50 1.17 16.45
C VAL A 283 3.56 0.78 15.41
N SER A 284 4.73 0.32 15.85
CA SER A 284 5.77 -0.22 14.97
C SER A 284 5.35 -1.45 14.16
N GLN A 285 4.27 -2.12 14.56
CA GLN A 285 3.69 -3.26 13.84
C GLN A 285 2.72 -2.85 12.72
N LEU A 286 2.38 -1.56 12.62
CA LEU A 286 1.67 -1.00 11.48
C LEU A 286 2.55 -1.18 10.24
N GLN A 287 2.46 -2.37 9.66
CA GLN A 287 3.06 -2.63 8.36
C GLN A 287 2.12 -2.03 7.32
N THR A 288 2.48 -0.86 6.83
CA THR A 288 1.88 -0.36 5.58
C THR A 288 2.18 -1.37 4.48
N ARG A 289 1.27 -2.31 4.29
CA ARG A 289 1.29 -3.28 3.18
C ARG A 289 1.06 -2.60 1.82
N LEU A 290 1.03 -1.28 1.84
CA LEU A 290 0.63 -0.43 0.73
C LEU A 290 1.82 -0.15 -0.18
N ALA A 291 2.12 -1.11 -1.05
CA ALA A 291 2.81 -0.77 -2.28
C ALA A 291 1.78 -0.15 -3.23
N VAL A 292 1.73 1.17 -3.30
CA VAL A 292 0.98 1.85 -4.37
C VAL A 292 1.60 1.43 -5.69
N LYS A 293 0.97 0.48 -6.37
CA LYS A 293 1.32 0.15 -7.75
C LYS A 293 0.66 1.19 -8.64
N THR A 294 1.36 2.27 -8.88
CA THR A 294 0.98 3.23 -9.90
C THR A 294 1.31 2.64 -11.27
N ASN A 295 0.36 2.61 -12.16
CA ASN A 295 0.59 2.28 -13.57
C ASN A 295 0.05 3.43 -14.43
N LEU A 296 0.63 4.60 -14.22
CA LEU A 296 0.25 5.80 -14.99
C LEU A 296 0.69 5.71 -16.45
N SER A 297 1.63 4.82 -16.76
CA SER A 297 2.08 4.58 -18.15
C SER A 297 0.96 4.09 -19.07
N ALA A 298 -0.10 3.49 -18.51
CA ALA A 298 -1.29 3.11 -19.26
C ALA A 298 -2.12 4.30 -19.75
N LEU A 299 -1.89 5.51 -19.22
CA LEU A 299 -2.59 6.74 -19.62
C LEU A 299 -1.93 7.45 -20.79
N MET A 300 -0.81 6.94 -21.32
CA MET A 300 -0.17 7.45 -22.53
C MET A 300 -0.90 6.96 -23.77
N GLU A 301 -1.16 7.88 -24.68
CA GLU A 301 -1.71 7.60 -26.01
C GLU A 301 -0.62 7.82 -27.06
N GLU A 302 -0.43 6.88 -27.97
CA GLU A 302 0.43 7.08 -29.14
C GLU A 302 -0.42 7.63 -30.27
N ARG A 303 -0.02 8.77 -30.81
CA ARG A 303 -0.64 9.39 -31.98
C ARG A 303 0.40 9.50 -33.11
N THR A 304 0.04 9.06 -34.28
CA THR A 304 0.87 9.23 -35.47
C THR A 304 0.53 10.57 -36.11
N GLU A 305 1.52 11.41 -36.29
CA GLU A 305 1.39 12.68 -36.95
C GLU A 305 2.29 12.73 -38.19
N THR A 306 1.76 13.21 -39.25
CA THR A 306 2.53 13.40 -40.46
C THR A 306 3.25 14.75 -40.38
N VAL A 307 4.57 14.72 -40.30
CA VAL A 307 5.41 15.91 -40.22
C VAL A 307 6.16 16.05 -41.56
N THR A 308 6.01 17.19 -42.20
CA THR A 308 6.77 17.45 -43.40
C THR A 308 8.21 17.81 -43.05
N ARG A 309 9.14 16.91 -43.36
CA ARG A 309 10.59 17.08 -43.16
C ARG A 309 11.30 17.31 -44.48
N ARG A 310 12.53 17.76 -44.39
CA ARG A 310 13.38 18.08 -45.51
C ARG A 310 14.55 17.12 -45.60
N ARG A 311 14.74 16.49 -46.74
CA ARG A 311 15.92 15.66 -47.02
C ARG A 311 16.64 16.13 -48.29
N ARG A 312 17.92 15.81 -48.35
CA ARG A 312 18.65 16.03 -49.60
C ARG A 312 18.14 15.10 -50.70
N GLN A 313 17.81 15.67 -51.83
CA GLN A 313 17.35 14.93 -53.01
C GLN A 313 18.38 13.86 -53.40
N SER A 314 17.95 12.62 -53.52
CA SER A 314 18.77 11.51 -53.99
C SER A 314 18.74 11.52 -55.54
N GLY A 315 19.89 11.43 -56.16
CA GLY A 315 20.01 11.34 -57.62
C GLY A 315 21.04 12.30 -58.21
N VAL A 316 21.06 12.35 -59.55
CA VAL A 316 22.06 13.13 -60.31
C VAL A 316 22.01 14.61 -59.92
N TRP A 317 20.83 15.17 -59.73
CA TRP A 317 20.63 16.57 -59.32
C TRP A 317 21.15 16.89 -57.92
N GLY A 318 20.90 16.03 -56.96
CA GLY A 318 21.45 16.16 -55.63
C GLY A 318 22.98 16.02 -55.58
N THR A 319 23.55 15.24 -56.51
CA THR A 319 25.01 15.11 -56.68
C THR A 319 25.62 16.37 -57.32
N VAL A 320 24.97 16.92 -58.28
CA VAL A 320 25.37 18.20 -58.94
C VAL A 320 25.35 19.35 -57.93
N CYS A 321 24.30 19.46 -57.13
CA CYS A 321 24.20 20.49 -56.10
C CYS A 321 25.29 20.35 -55.02
N ARG A 322 25.72 19.14 -54.71
CA ARG A 322 26.86 18.86 -53.81
C ARG A 322 28.21 19.28 -54.40
N TRP A 323 28.36 19.09 -55.71
CA TRP A 323 29.59 19.39 -56.40
C TRP A 323 29.87 20.90 -56.56
N PHE A 324 28.76 21.66 -56.66
CA PHE A 324 28.85 23.13 -56.75
C PHE A 324 28.84 23.84 -55.40
N GLY A 325 28.88 23.11 -54.26
CA GLY A 325 28.96 23.70 -52.91
C GLY A 325 27.75 24.54 -52.49
N THR A 326 26.60 24.36 -53.17
CA THR A 326 25.37 25.09 -52.86
C THR A 326 24.67 24.43 -51.70
N SER A 327 24.74 25.07 -50.52
CA SER A 327 24.11 24.54 -49.28
C SER A 327 22.58 24.51 -49.36
N ASP A 328 22.00 25.33 -50.24
CA ASP A 328 20.56 25.60 -50.24
C ASP A 328 19.79 24.91 -51.39
N LEU A 329 20.49 24.29 -52.36
CA LEU A 329 19.90 23.58 -53.49
C LEU A 329 19.92 22.06 -53.28
N GLY A 330 18.96 21.37 -53.91
CA GLY A 330 18.90 19.91 -53.91
C GLY A 330 18.24 19.32 -52.65
N TRP A 331 17.35 20.04 -52.01
CA TRP A 331 16.50 19.58 -50.94
C TRP A 331 15.07 19.34 -51.45
N GLU A 332 14.45 18.29 -50.94
CA GLU A 332 13.03 17.97 -51.18
C GLU A 332 12.30 17.84 -49.84
N ASN A 333 11.06 18.27 -49.82
CA ASN A 333 10.18 18.00 -48.70
C ASN A 333 9.62 16.59 -48.83
N TYR A 334 9.55 15.88 -47.75
CA TYR A 334 8.89 14.60 -47.69
C TYR A 334 8.07 14.54 -46.39
N ASP A 335 6.96 13.87 -46.49
CA ASP A 335 6.12 13.64 -45.34
C ASP A 335 6.62 12.40 -44.58
N GLU A 336 6.85 12.56 -43.30
CA GLU A 336 7.27 11.49 -42.40
C GLU A 336 6.22 11.34 -41.33
N ASP A 337 5.73 10.12 -41.18
CA ASP A 337 4.85 9.80 -40.07
C ASP A 337 5.68 9.62 -38.81
N VAL A 338 5.51 10.52 -37.85
CA VAL A 338 6.21 10.51 -36.57
C VAL A 338 5.24 10.06 -35.49
N SER A 339 5.59 9.02 -34.79
CA SER A 339 4.84 8.59 -33.58
C SER A 339 5.16 9.54 -32.44
N ARG A 340 4.15 10.17 -31.90
CA ARG A 340 4.23 11.03 -30.71
C ARG A 340 3.45 10.43 -29.56
N SER A 341 3.92 10.68 -28.36
CA SER A 341 3.22 10.28 -27.16
C SER A 341 2.48 11.47 -26.56
N VAL A 342 1.20 11.27 -26.31
CA VAL A 342 0.32 12.29 -25.75
C VAL A 342 -0.08 11.87 -24.34
N ILE A 343 0.08 12.76 -23.38
CA ILE A 343 -0.28 12.56 -21.98
C ILE A 343 -1.37 13.57 -21.64
N ASN A 344 -2.53 13.10 -21.20
CA ASN A 344 -3.59 13.96 -20.70
C ASN A 344 -3.42 14.17 -19.19
N ILE A 345 -3.02 15.36 -18.77
CA ILE A 345 -2.72 15.69 -17.38
C ILE A 345 -3.95 15.61 -16.48
N ASN A 346 -5.15 15.86 -17.01
CA ASN A 346 -6.36 15.73 -16.20
C ASN A 346 -6.62 14.26 -15.85
N LYS A 347 -6.42 13.33 -16.80
CA LYS A 347 -6.51 11.89 -16.53
C LYS A 347 -5.44 11.45 -15.50
N VAL A 348 -4.21 11.95 -15.65
CA VAL A 348 -3.13 11.69 -14.69
C VAL A 348 -3.49 12.22 -13.31
N ARG A 349 -4.01 13.45 -13.23
CA ARG A 349 -4.46 14.06 -11.97
C ARG A 349 -5.56 13.25 -11.30
N GLU A 350 -6.59 12.88 -12.06
CA GLU A 350 -7.72 12.07 -11.54
C GLU A 350 -7.22 10.73 -10.98
N GLU A 351 -6.35 10.05 -11.70
CA GLU A 351 -5.79 8.76 -11.29
C GLU A 351 -4.91 8.90 -10.04
N VAL A 352 -4.00 9.88 -10.01
CA VAL A 352 -3.14 10.16 -8.85
C VAL A 352 -3.98 10.50 -7.62
N MET A 353 -5.00 11.34 -7.76
CA MET A 353 -5.88 11.67 -6.65
C MET A 353 -6.72 10.48 -6.17
N SER A 354 -7.16 9.63 -7.09
CA SER A 354 -7.87 8.38 -6.77
C SER A 354 -6.98 7.42 -5.99
N LEU A 355 -5.75 7.21 -6.48
CA LEU A 355 -4.74 6.37 -5.81
C LEU A 355 -4.38 6.90 -4.42
N THR A 356 -4.23 8.21 -4.28
CA THR A 356 -3.93 8.85 -2.99
C THR A 356 -5.07 8.64 -2.01
N ARG A 357 -6.32 8.84 -2.42
CA ARG A 357 -7.49 8.58 -1.56
C ARG A 357 -7.59 7.10 -1.16
N ALA A 358 -7.34 6.19 -2.10
CA ALA A 358 -7.31 4.76 -1.81
C ALA A 358 -6.22 4.41 -0.79
N TYR A 359 -5.01 4.95 -0.96
CA TYR A 359 -3.89 4.78 -0.02
C TYR A 359 -4.28 5.20 1.40
N PHE A 360 -4.80 6.41 1.58
CA PHE A 360 -5.20 6.88 2.90
C PHE A 360 -6.42 6.15 3.47
N GLY A 361 -7.32 5.66 2.61
CA GLY A 361 -8.43 4.79 3.01
C GLY A 361 -7.92 3.45 3.59
N GLU A 362 -6.93 2.84 2.96
CA GLU A 362 -6.31 1.62 3.47
C GLU A 362 -5.48 1.88 4.74
N LEU A 363 -4.78 3.01 4.82
CA LEU A 363 -4.07 3.42 6.04
C LEU A 363 -5.06 3.56 7.20
N GLN A 364 -6.19 4.23 7.00
CA GLN A 364 -7.24 4.38 8.01
C GLN A 364 -7.82 3.02 8.43
N ALA A 365 -8.06 2.12 7.47
CA ALA A 365 -8.55 0.78 7.76
C ALA A 365 -7.53 -0.03 8.58
N SER A 366 -6.23 0.09 8.26
CA SER A 366 -5.15 -0.57 9.03
C SER A 366 -5.06 -0.01 10.45
N ILE A 367 -5.18 1.30 10.64
CA ILE A 367 -5.20 1.93 11.97
C ILE A 367 -6.39 1.41 12.79
N GLU A 368 -7.58 1.34 12.18
CA GLU A 368 -8.76 0.80 12.88
C GLU A 368 -8.55 -0.67 13.27
N GLN A 369 -8.02 -1.50 12.37
CA GLN A 369 -7.85 -2.94 12.62
C GLN A 369 -6.69 -3.25 13.56
N ASP A 370 -5.54 -2.59 13.40
CA ASP A 370 -4.30 -2.96 14.07
C ASP A 370 -4.06 -2.17 15.36
N ILE A 371 -4.76 -1.03 15.54
CA ILE A 371 -4.62 -0.17 16.72
C ILE A 371 -5.94 -0.01 17.45
N ASN A 372 -6.96 0.57 16.81
CA ASN A 372 -8.17 0.99 17.52
C ASN A 372 -8.95 -0.19 18.09
N GLN A 373 -9.16 -1.25 17.29
CA GLN A 373 -9.86 -2.44 17.76
C GLN A 373 -9.11 -3.18 18.88
N PRO A 374 -7.79 -3.48 18.77
CA PRO A 374 -7.04 -4.09 19.84
C PRO A 374 -7.02 -3.27 21.13
N VAL A 375 -6.88 -1.93 21.03
CA VAL A 375 -6.93 -1.05 22.22
C VAL A 375 -8.29 -1.14 22.91
N ARG A 376 -9.40 -1.08 22.17
CA ARG A 376 -10.75 -1.25 22.73
C ARG A 376 -10.91 -2.62 23.39
N GLN A 377 -10.49 -3.69 22.72
CA GLN A 377 -10.59 -5.05 23.23
C GLN A 377 -9.80 -5.24 24.54
N GLU A 378 -8.60 -4.68 24.64
CA GLU A 378 -7.77 -4.76 25.83
C GLU A 378 -8.41 -4.03 27.02
N ILE A 379 -8.97 -2.84 26.78
CA ILE A 379 -9.68 -2.06 27.78
C ILE A 379 -10.94 -2.79 28.25
N ASP A 380 -11.74 -3.30 27.32
CA ASP A 380 -12.95 -4.05 27.63
C ASP A 380 -12.63 -5.33 28.40
N ALA A 381 -11.58 -6.06 28.00
CA ALA A 381 -11.13 -7.25 28.71
C ALA A 381 -10.71 -6.95 30.15
N PHE A 382 -9.97 -5.83 30.35
CA PHE A 382 -9.59 -5.38 31.69
C PHE A 382 -10.82 -5.13 32.59
N PHE A 383 -11.78 -4.34 32.10
CA PHE A 383 -12.96 -4.01 32.90
C PHE A 383 -13.92 -5.20 33.07
N CYS A 384 -13.97 -6.13 32.09
CA CYS A 384 -14.70 -7.40 32.26
C CYS A 384 -14.07 -8.26 33.35
N ALA A 385 -12.76 -8.49 33.31
CA ALA A 385 -12.03 -9.23 34.34
C ALA A 385 -12.19 -8.61 35.73
N PHE A 386 -12.29 -7.28 35.79
CA PHE A 386 -12.50 -6.56 37.06
C PHE A 386 -13.94 -6.69 37.61
N ARG A 387 -14.93 -6.87 36.72
CA ARG A 387 -16.35 -7.08 37.15
C ARG A 387 -16.65 -8.50 37.56
N GLU A 388 -15.95 -9.47 36.97
CA GLU A 388 -16.15 -10.90 37.28
C GLU A 388 -15.57 -11.30 38.63
N LYS A 389 -14.66 -10.50 39.19
CA LYS A 389 -14.09 -10.65 40.53
C LYS A 389 -14.85 -9.86 41.58
#